data_4a14314c0aee3975f1b1af0fa6152845
#
_entry.id   4a14314c0aee3975f1b1af0fa6152845
#
_cell.length_a   1.000
_cell.length_b   1.000
_cell.length_c   1.000
_cell.angle_alpha   90.00
_cell.angle_beta   90.00
_cell.angle_gamma   90.00
#
_symmetry.space_group_name_H-M   'P 1'
#
loop_
_entity.id
_entity.type
_entity.pdbx_description
1 polymer ?
#
loop_
_entity_poly.entity_id
_entity_poly.type
_entity_poly.pdbx_seq_one_letter_code
_entity_poly.pdbx_strand_id
1 'polypeptide(L)'
;MVISGFEWDDDNVFHIERHEFTPDEVEEVFAGDHKVRRTRQKRYIALGETLDGRLAFVVFRRSPGGLVRVITARDMDASERRLFRRK
;
A
#
# COMPACT_ATOMS: atom_id res chain seq x y z
N MET A 1 -11.76 -1.84 -6.99
CA MET A 1 -10.68 -2.68 -7.55
C MET A 1 -10.75 -4.06 -6.93
N VAL A 2 -10.75 -5.10 -7.76
CA VAL A 2 -10.77 -6.47 -7.25
C VAL A 2 -9.33 -6.97 -7.15
N ILE A 3 -8.96 -7.46 -5.97
CA ILE A 3 -7.62 -7.95 -5.70
C ILE A 3 -7.69 -9.45 -5.49
N SER A 4 -6.97 -10.22 -6.33
CA SER A 4 -6.90 -11.68 -6.20
C SER A 4 -5.82 -12.12 -5.22
N GLY A 5 -4.87 -11.26 -4.94
CA GLY A 5 -3.78 -11.56 -4.02
C GLY A 5 -2.65 -10.56 -4.19
N PHE A 6 -1.52 -10.89 -3.58
CA PHE A 6 -0.34 -10.02 -3.57
C PHE A 6 0.85 -10.79 -4.10
N GLU A 7 1.72 -10.05 -4.78
CA GLU A 7 2.94 -10.61 -5.34
C GLU A 7 4.13 -10.13 -4.51
N TRP A 8 4.70 -11.02 -3.71
CA TRP A 8 5.85 -10.72 -2.85
C TRP A 8 7.07 -11.51 -3.30
N ASP A 9 8.23 -10.86 -3.28
CA ASP A 9 9.52 -11.50 -3.47
C ASP A 9 10.55 -10.77 -2.61
N ASP A 10 11.79 -11.19 -2.65
CA ASP A 10 12.82 -10.61 -1.80
C ASP A 10 13.02 -9.11 -2.07
N ASP A 11 12.85 -8.68 -3.33
CA ASP A 11 13.07 -7.27 -3.68
C ASP A 11 12.05 -6.36 -3.00
N ASN A 12 10.76 -6.65 -3.14
CA ASN A 12 9.78 -5.74 -2.56
C ASN A 12 9.63 -5.92 -1.04
N VAL A 13 9.83 -7.11 -0.52
CA VAL A 13 9.88 -7.31 0.93
C VAL A 13 11.01 -6.49 1.53
N PHE A 14 12.19 -6.53 0.91
CA PHE A 14 13.33 -5.73 1.37
C PHE A 14 13.01 -4.24 1.38
N HIS A 15 12.35 -3.75 0.34
CA HIS A 15 12.00 -2.32 0.25
C HIS A 15 11.07 -1.88 1.38
N ILE A 16 10.03 -2.66 1.68
CA ILE A 16 9.10 -2.26 2.74
C ILE A 16 9.73 -2.40 4.13
N GLU A 17 10.61 -3.38 4.32
CA GLU A 17 11.30 -3.57 5.60
C GLU A 17 12.18 -2.38 5.96
N ARG A 18 12.71 -1.67 4.97
CA ARG A 18 13.50 -0.45 5.22
C ARG A 18 12.69 0.63 5.90
N HIS A 19 11.37 0.60 5.78
CA HIS A 19 10.45 1.53 6.42
C HIS A 19 9.68 0.84 7.55
N GLU A 20 10.19 -0.32 8.00
CA GLU A 20 9.64 -1.06 9.11
C GLU A 20 8.21 -1.56 8.88
N PHE A 21 7.90 -1.95 7.65
CA PHE A 21 6.65 -2.61 7.31
C PHE A 21 6.88 -4.08 7.01
N THR A 22 5.90 -4.92 7.35
CA THR A 22 5.88 -6.33 6.96
C THR A 22 4.84 -6.53 5.86
N PRO A 23 4.94 -7.62 5.08
CA PRO A 23 3.90 -7.95 4.09
C PRO A 23 2.50 -8.01 4.71
N ASP A 24 2.37 -8.60 5.88
CA ASP A 24 1.07 -8.70 6.56
C ASP A 24 0.47 -7.32 6.84
N GLU A 25 1.30 -6.39 7.32
CA GLU A 25 0.84 -5.03 7.59
C GLU A 25 0.35 -4.32 6.33
N VAL A 26 1.07 -4.49 5.23
CA VAL A 26 0.66 -3.89 3.95
C VAL A 26 -0.65 -4.51 3.47
N GLU A 27 -0.79 -5.83 3.60
CA GLU A 27 -2.04 -6.49 3.21
C GLU A 27 -3.23 -6.03 4.05
N GLU A 28 -3.00 -5.73 5.33
CA GLU A 28 -4.02 -5.17 6.21
C GLU A 28 -4.56 -3.84 5.69
N VAL A 29 -3.70 -3.01 5.11
CA VAL A 29 -4.11 -1.73 4.52
C VAL A 29 -5.17 -1.96 3.44
N PHE A 30 -4.97 -2.96 2.60
CA PHE A 30 -5.90 -3.25 1.50
C PHE A 30 -7.16 -3.94 1.99
N ALA A 31 -7.10 -4.64 3.12
CA ALA A 31 -8.27 -5.32 3.68
C ALA A 31 -9.23 -4.36 4.38
N GLY A 32 -8.74 -3.23 4.88
CA GLY A 32 -9.55 -2.22 5.52
C GLY A 32 -9.91 -1.08 4.57
N ASP A 33 -10.48 -0.02 5.12
CA ASP A 33 -10.80 1.17 4.35
C ASP A 33 -9.51 1.82 3.86
N HIS A 34 -9.45 2.09 2.57
CA HIS A 34 -8.28 2.73 1.99
C HIS A 34 -8.69 3.54 0.77
N LYS A 35 -7.86 4.50 0.41
CA LYS A 35 -8.07 5.34 -0.76
C LYS A 35 -6.99 5.02 -1.78
N VAL A 36 -7.39 4.84 -3.04
CA VAL A 36 -6.47 4.53 -4.11
C VAL A 36 -6.43 5.68 -5.09
N ARG A 37 -5.24 6.09 -5.49
CA ARG A 37 -5.02 7.08 -6.53
C ARG A 37 -4.11 6.52 -7.60
N ARG A 38 -4.42 6.83 -8.84
CA ARG A 38 -3.57 6.47 -9.96
C ARG A 38 -2.48 7.53 -10.12
N THR A 39 -1.24 7.09 -10.30
CA THR A 39 -0.13 7.96 -10.60
C THR A 39 0.34 7.75 -12.04
N ARG A 40 1.45 8.35 -12.39
CA ARG A 40 2.07 8.15 -13.70
C ARG A 40 2.70 6.76 -13.79
N GLN A 41 2.95 6.30 -15.01
CA GLN A 41 3.67 5.05 -15.28
C GLN A 41 2.95 3.81 -14.76
N LYS A 42 1.62 3.83 -14.79
CA LYS A 42 0.80 2.68 -14.38
C LYS A 42 0.99 2.27 -12.94
N ARG A 43 1.40 3.21 -12.08
CA ARG A 43 1.52 2.97 -10.65
C ARG A 43 0.33 3.57 -9.92
N TYR A 44 0.10 3.05 -8.73
CA TYR A 44 -1.00 3.49 -7.86
C TYR A 44 -0.45 3.75 -6.47
N ILE A 45 -1.17 4.58 -5.73
CA ILE A 45 -0.90 4.84 -4.32
C ILE A 45 -2.13 4.42 -3.54
N ALA A 46 -1.93 3.66 -2.47
CA ALA A 46 -2.97 3.37 -1.50
C ALA A 46 -2.64 4.07 -0.19
N LEU A 47 -3.61 4.80 0.34
CA LEU A 47 -3.53 5.39 1.67
C LEU A 47 -4.48 4.62 2.56
N GLY A 48 -3.99 4.05 3.63
CA GLY A 48 -4.82 3.25 4.51
C GLY A 48 -4.17 3.00 5.85
N GLU A 49 -4.82 2.17 6.65
CA GLU A 49 -4.47 1.97 8.03
C GLU A 49 -4.25 0.48 8.30
N THR A 50 -3.20 0.13 9.03
CA THR A 50 -2.98 -1.23 9.48
C THR A 50 -3.94 -1.54 10.64
N LEU A 51 -4.02 -2.80 11.04
CA LEU A 51 -4.86 -3.21 12.17
C LEU A 51 -4.44 -2.50 13.46
N ASP A 52 -3.16 -2.18 13.60
CA ASP A 52 -2.64 -1.49 14.79
C ASP A 52 -2.83 0.03 14.72
N GLY A 53 -3.45 0.54 13.67
CA GLY A 53 -3.70 1.97 13.54
C GLY A 53 -2.57 2.75 12.90
N ARG A 54 -1.58 2.08 12.32
CA ARG A 54 -0.47 2.75 11.64
C ARG A 54 -0.95 3.24 10.26
N LEU A 55 -0.72 4.52 9.97
CA LEU A 55 -1.15 5.12 8.71
C LEU A 55 -0.07 4.95 7.66
N ALA A 56 -0.40 4.26 6.59
CA ALA A 56 0.54 3.82 5.58
C ALA A 56 0.28 4.44 4.22
N PHE A 57 1.38 4.75 3.54
CA PHE A 57 1.40 5.17 2.14
C PHE A 57 2.07 4.04 1.37
N VAL A 58 1.31 3.39 0.48
CA VAL A 58 1.78 2.21 -0.25
C VAL A 58 1.80 2.52 -1.74
N VAL A 59 2.93 2.30 -2.39
CA VAL A 59 3.03 2.39 -3.86
C VAL A 59 2.97 0.98 -4.41
N PHE A 60 2.09 0.78 -5.39
CA PHE A 60 1.93 -0.55 -5.98
C PHE A 60 1.60 -0.43 -7.46
N ARG A 61 1.70 -1.55 -8.15
CA ARG A 61 1.22 -1.70 -9.51
C ARG A 61 0.36 -2.96 -9.60
N ARG A 62 -0.45 -3.03 -10.63
CA ARG A 62 -1.28 -4.20 -10.86
C ARG A 62 -0.51 -5.19 -11.72
N SER A 63 -0.49 -6.44 -11.31
CA SER A 63 0.13 -7.54 -12.04
C SER A 63 -0.96 -8.40 -12.68
N PRO A 64 -0.60 -9.21 -13.69
CA PRO A 64 -1.57 -10.11 -14.34
C PRO A 64 -2.29 -11.00 -13.32
N GLY A 65 -3.54 -11.32 -13.59
CA GLY A 65 -4.34 -12.16 -12.72
C GLY A 65 -4.96 -11.45 -11.53
N GLY A 66 -4.97 -10.11 -11.54
CA GLY A 66 -5.56 -9.34 -10.43
C GLY A 66 -4.66 -9.24 -9.21
N LEU A 67 -3.37 -9.53 -9.37
CA LEU A 67 -2.42 -9.44 -8.28
C LEU A 67 -1.97 -8.00 -8.07
N VAL A 68 -1.66 -7.66 -6.81
CA VAL A 68 -1.06 -6.39 -6.45
C VAL A 68 0.43 -6.64 -6.19
N ARG A 69 1.28 -5.95 -6.94
CA ARG A 69 2.71 -5.96 -6.65
C ARG A 69 3.07 -4.67 -5.93
N VAL A 70 3.38 -4.80 -4.65
CA VAL A 70 3.80 -3.67 -3.84
C VAL A 70 5.22 -3.28 -4.23
N ILE A 71 5.44 -1.99 -4.43
CA ILE A 71 6.75 -1.46 -4.77
C ILE A 71 7.44 -0.96 -3.52
N THR A 72 6.73 -0.16 -2.72
CA THR A 72 7.25 0.30 -1.43
C THR A 72 6.10 0.68 -0.51
N ALA A 73 6.39 0.81 0.78
CA ALA A 73 5.45 1.27 1.78
C ALA A 73 6.21 2.09 2.81
N ARG A 74 5.60 3.18 3.27
CA ARG A 74 6.16 4.05 4.31
C ARG A 74 5.03 4.67 5.12
N ASP A 75 5.37 5.32 6.20
CA ASP A 75 4.38 6.05 6.98
C ASP A 75 3.88 7.25 6.18
N MET A 76 2.62 7.63 6.37
CA MET A 76 2.06 8.84 5.76
C MET A 76 2.73 10.08 6.35
N ASP A 77 2.94 11.09 5.51
CA ASP A 77 3.31 12.43 5.98
C ASP A 77 2.05 13.19 6.41
N ALA A 78 2.23 14.42 6.87
CA ALA A 78 1.11 15.21 7.38
C ALA A 78 0.04 15.49 6.32
N SER A 79 0.46 15.79 5.09
CA SER A 79 -0.51 16.09 4.02
C SER A 79 -1.27 14.83 3.60
N GLU A 80 -0.60 13.69 3.59
CA GLU A 80 -1.24 12.41 3.28
C GLU A 80 -2.24 12.01 4.36
N ARG A 81 -1.91 12.24 5.62
CA ARG A 81 -2.84 11.98 6.72
C ARG A 81 -4.10 12.84 6.59
N ARG A 82 -3.95 14.10 6.23
CA ARG A 82 -5.09 14.99 6.01
C ARG A 82 -5.96 14.50 4.86
N LEU A 83 -5.32 14.10 3.77
CA LEU A 83 -6.03 13.59 2.60
C LEU A 83 -6.80 12.30 2.92
N PHE A 84 -6.19 11.39 3.66
CA PHE A 84 -6.80 10.14 4.03
C PHE A 84 -8.03 10.34 4.92
N ARG A 85 -7.97 11.33 5.83
CA ARG A 85 -9.04 11.61 6.78
C ARG A 85 -10.17 12.45 6.20
N ARG A 86 -10.00 13.01 5.02
CA ARG A 86 -11.06 13.77 4.36
C ARG A 86 -12.18 12.84 3.91
N LYS A 87 -13.39 13.26 4.18
CA LYS A 87 -14.58 12.53 3.72
C LYS A 87 -15.04 12.98 2.36
#